data_a1aa8662781abaca45a0149c022c5d6a
#
_entry.id   a1aa8662781abaca45a0149c022c5d6a
#
_cell.length_a   1.000
_cell.length_b   1.000
_cell.length_c   1.000
_cell.angle_alpha   90.00
_cell.angle_beta   90.00
_cell.angle_gamma   90.00
#
_symmetry.space_group_name_H-M   'P 1'
#
loop_
_entity.id
_entity.type
_entity.pdbx_description
1 polymer ?
#
loop_
_entity_poly.entity_id
_entity_poly.type
_entity_poly.pdbx_seq_one_letter_code
_entity_poly.pdbx_strand_id
1 'polypeptide(L)'
;MTPHQTLDFDSCYRAASARDMRFDGRFYTAVTSTGIYCRPICPARTPARRNVRFYRHAAAAEAAGFRPCRRCRPELSPGDPGWDVAADLVGRALRLIDDGVADEYGVAGLAQRLHVTERHLLRLFTARLGAGPLAVARTRRLLLAKQLLTETALPITDVAFAAGFGSVRQFNATMKEAYGFAPSELRTSNGPLAAARRAPAPRAAGHAAPETRHSAGPAADRDAQSTRPGDAQGARPGDAQDARLGDAQGVRLATAAEPPAALTLRLNHRAPYDAATLLGFLAARAIPGMEEASPSGYRRAVTGGSITLTPADGHVKLSVTLDDTRHLAKIVSRCRRLLDLDADPVAIADALGATTLRALVATRPGLRVPGAFDGFELAVRAVVGQQVSVAGARTLLGRIVARAGTPARPTPPGGGIARPTPPTDATERSTPPTDMTTRSTPPADATQWSTPSAGGAGADGPFLLFPTAERLAEADLSGLGLTGRRVATLKALAEKTAAGELDLDAGADPAETAARLMEIPGIGPWTTGYIVMRALRDPDAWPDGDLGLRRAMRALDIAEDDVERWRPWRAYAAMHLWSSE
;
A
#
# COMPACT_ATOMS: atom_id res chain seq x y z
N MET A 1 27.05 -0.80 -4.76
CA MET A 1 26.92 0.36 -5.67
C MET A 1 26.55 1.57 -4.82
N THR A 2 27.41 2.56 -4.75
CA THR A 2 27.19 3.78 -3.96
C THR A 2 25.95 4.53 -4.46
N PRO A 3 25.05 5.06 -3.59
CA PRO A 3 23.78 5.68 -3.96
C PRO A 3 23.86 7.02 -4.72
N HIS A 4 25.03 7.38 -5.25
CA HIS A 4 25.30 8.71 -5.82
C HIS A 4 25.64 8.72 -7.31
N GLN A 5 25.39 7.61 -8.05
CA GLN A 5 25.69 7.64 -9.48
C GLN A 5 24.76 8.61 -10.22
N THR A 6 25.34 9.62 -10.84
CA THR A 6 24.69 10.42 -11.90
C THR A 6 24.11 9.46 -12.93
N LEU A 7 22.88 9.73 -13.40
CA LEU A 7 22.25 8.91 -14.45
C LEU A 7 23.18 8.93 -15.69
N ASP A 8 23.78 7.78 -16.01
CA ASP A 8 24.51 7.62 -17.25
C ASP A 8 23.53 7.60 -18.43
N PHE A 9 23.68 8.56 -19.34
CA PHE A 9 22.76 8.73 -20.45
C PHE A 9 22.67 7.47 -21.33
N ASP A 10 23.80 6.84 -21.65
CA ASP A 10 23.82 5.70 -22.55
C ASP A 10 23.19 4.45 -21.94
N SER A 11 23.44 4.21 -20.67
CA SER A 11 22.79 3.12 -19.92
C SER A 11 21.28 3.33 -19.80
N CYS A 12 20.83 4.54 -19.46
CA CYS A 12 19.40 4.87 -19.40
C CYS A 12 18.74 4.75 -20.77
N TYR A 13 19.40 5.20 -21.83
CA TYR A 13 18.85 5.12 -23.19
C TYR A 13 18.75 3.67 -23.68
N ARG A 14 19.76 2.83 -23.41
CA ARG A 14 19.71 1.38 -23.71
C ARG A 14 18.57 0.71 -22.95
N ALA A 15 18.45 0.97 -21.65
CA ALA A 15 17.38 0.40 -20.82
C ALA A 15 15.97 0.81 -21.30
N ALA A 16 15.78 2.09 -21.64
CA ALA A 16 14.51 2.60 -22.17
C ALA A 16 14.19 2.03 -23.56
N SER A 17 15.21 1.86 -24.42
CA SER A 17 15.06 1.28 -25.77
C SER A 17 14.70 -0.20 -25.71
N ALA A 18 15.31 -0.93 -24.79
CA ALA A 18 15.01 -2.34 -24.53
C ALA A 18 13.72 -2.55 -23.72
N ARG A 19 13.13 -1.48 -23.19
CA ARG A 19 12.00 -1.53 -22.25
C ARG A 19 12.27 -2.44 -21.05
N ASP A 20 13.48 -2.34 -20.52
CA ASP A 20 13.98 -3.21 -19.47
C ASP A 20 13.22 -2.97 -18.14
N MET A 21 12.45 -3.96 -17.72
CA MET A 21 11.63 -3.92 -16.50
C MET A 21 12.45 -3.68 -15.22
N ARG A 22 13.73 -4.04 -15.20
CA ARG A 22 14.62 -3.85 -14.04
C ARG A 22 14.84 -2.38 -13.71
N PHE A 23 14.67 -1.50 -14.69
CA PHE A 23 14.85 -0.06 -14.53
C PHE A 23 13.55 0.69 -14.25
N ASP A 24 12.41 0.00 -14.20
CA ASP A 24 11.13 0.65 -13.89
C ASP A 24 11.13 1.24 -12.48
N GLY A 25 10.79 2.54 -12.40
CA GLY A 25 10.87 3.31 -11.15
C GLY A 25 12.26 3.86 -10.79
N ARG A 26 13.33 3.43 -11.47
CA ARG A 26 14.70 3.93 -11.19
C ARG A 26 15.01 5.25 -11.88
N PHE A 27 14.35 5.53 -13.00
CA PHE A 27 14.43 6.81 -13.71
C PHE A 27 13.20 7.03 -14.59
N TYR A 28 13.06 8.24 -15.08
CA TYR A 28 12.01 8.62 -16.02
C TYR A 28 12.63 9.19 -17.29
N THR A 29 12.05 8.81 -18.44
CA THR A 29 12.46 9.25 -19.78
C THR A 29 11.60 10.42 -20.23
N ALA A 30 12.11 11.62 -20.26
CA ALA A 30 11.40 12.81 -20.73
C ALA A 30 11.69 13.10 -22.21
N VAL A 31 10.66 13.30 -23.01
CA VAL A 31 10.74 13.49 -24.46
C VAL A 31 10.49 14.96 -24.79
N THR A 32 11.52 15.68 -25.20
CA THR A 32 11.48 17.13 -25.42
C THR A 32 10.53 17.54 -26.55
N SER A 33 10.36 16.69 -27.57
CA SER A 33 9.46 16.98 -28.71
C SER A 33 7.98 16.90 -28.35
N THR A 34 7.62 16.20 -27.25
CA THR A 34 6.22 16.01 -26.85
C THR A 34 5.88 16.64 -25.49
N GLY A 35 6.90 17.05 -24.74
CA GLY A 35 6.74 17.54 -23.37
C GLY A 35 6.21 16.47 -22.39
N ILE A 36 6.47 15.18 -22.68
CA ILE A 36 5.93 14.06 -21.89
C ILE A 36 7.07 13.27 -21.26
N TYR A 37 6.94 12.91 -19.97
CA TYR A 37 7.82 11.93 -19.34
C TYR A 37 7.16 10.57 -19.20
N CYS A 38 7.95 9.51 -19.38
CA CYS A 38 7.54 8.12 -19.45
C CYS A 38 8.34 7.26 -18.47
N ARG A 39 7.75 6.11 -18.11
CA ARG A 39 8.51 5.01 -17.49
C ARG A 39 9.48 4.42 -18.53
N PRO A 40 10.61 3.79 -18.12
CA PRO A 40 11.53 3.10 -19.05
C PRO A 40 10.83 2.05 -19.92
N ILE A 41 9.81 1.39 -19.36
CA ILE A 41 9.04 0.32 -20.01
C ILE A 41 7.91 0.80 -20.93
N CYS A 42 7.88 2.08 -21.29
CA CYS A 42 6.80 2.64 -22.09
C CYS A 42 6.69 1.94 -23.45
N PRO A 43 5.49 1.45 -23.87
CA PRO A 43 5.31 0.78 -25.15
C PRO A 43 5.28 1.75 -26.35
N ALA A 44 5.49 3.04 -26.13
CA ALA A 44 5.62 4.01 -27.22
C ALA A 44 6.92 3.78 -28.02
N ARG A 45 6.97 4.31 -29.24
CA ARG A 45 8.19 4.29 -30.04
C ARG A 45 9.32 5.01 -29.28
N THR A 46 10.50 4.39 -29.23
CA THR A 46 11.67 4.99 -28.62
C THR A 46 12.03 6.31 -29.33
N PRO A 47 12.12 7.44 -28.60
CA PRO A 47 12.45 8.73 -29.21
C PRO A 47 13.91 8.78 -29.65
N ALA A 48 14.23 9.65 -30.61
CA ALA A 48 15.62 9.88 -31.00
C ALA A 48 16.43 10.43 -29.81
N ARG A 49 17.71 10.01 -29.66
CA ARG A 49 18.60 10.37 -28.54
C ARG A 49 18.61 11.87 -28.23
N ARG A 50 18.67 12.72 -29.28
CA ARG A 50 18.68 14.19 -29.13
C ARG A 50 17.42 14.78 -28.48
N ASN A 51 16.32 14.02 -28.47
CA ASN A 51 15.02 14.44 -27.92
C ASN A 51 14.74 13.85 -26.56
N VAL A 52 15.74 13.25 -25.87
CA VAL A 52 15.54 12.55 -24.60
C VAL A 52 16.34 13.23 -23.49
N ARG A 53 15.72 13.34 -22.32
CA ARG A 53 16.37 13.66 -21.04
C ARG A 53 15.95 12.62 -20.02
N PHE A 54 16.82 12.34 -19.05
CA PHE A 54 16.54 11.39 -17.99
C PHE A 54 16.50 12.09 -16.64
N TYR A 55 15.53 11.70 -15.80
CA TYR A 55 15.32 12.22 -14.46
C TYR A 55 15.20 11.08 -13.47
N ARG A 56 15.81 11.21 -12.30
CA ARG A 56 15.70 10.21 -11.23
C ARG A 56 14.31 10.14 -10.62
N HIS A 57 13.64 11.27 -10.56
CA HIS A 57 12.34 11.38 -9.90
C HIS A 57 11.34 12.10 -10.79
N ALA A 58 10.08 11.66 -10.75
CA ALA A 58 8.98 12.25 -11.52
C ALA A 58 8.85 13.76 -11.28
N ALA A 59 9.01 14.21 -10.00
CA ALA A 59 8.95 15.62 -9.65
C ALA A 59 10.02 16.49 -10.36
N ALA A 60 11.22 15.93 -10.62
CA ALA A 60 12.24 16.64 -11.37
C ALA A 60 11.88 16.79 -12.86
N ALA A 61 11.25 15.78 -13.45
CA ALA A 61 10.72 15.88 -14.81
C ALA A 61 9.57 16.91 -14.90
N GLU A 62 8.67 16.93 -13.91
CA GLU A 62 7.57 17.91 -13.82
C GLU A 62 8.10 19.34 -13.62
N ALA A 63 9.08 19.52 -12.72
CA ALA A 63 9.74 20.82 -12.52
C ALA A 63 10.44 21.33 -13.79
N ALA A 64 10.88 20.43 -14.66
CA ALA A 64 11.44 20.76 -15.98
C ALA A 64 10.36 20.96 -17.08
N GLY A 65 9.07 20.96 -16.71
CA GLY A 65 7.95 21.25 -17.60
C GLY A 65 7.39 20.05 -18.39
N PHE A 66 7.79 18.82 -18.03
CA PHE A 66 7.24 17.62 -18.66
C PHE A 66 5.98 17.13 -17.95
N ARG A 67 5.05 16.54 -18.70
CA ARG A 67 3.79 15.98 -18.20
C ARG A 67 3.85 14.45 -18.18
N PRO A 68 3.16 13.77 -17.21
CA PRO A 68 3.17 12.33 -17.13
C PRO A 68 2.44 11.67 -18.31
N CYS A 69 3.04 10.61 -18.83
CA CYS A 69 2.50 9.82 -19.94
C CYS A 69 1.18 9.14 -19.56
N ARG A 70 0.16 9.23 -20.42
CA ARG A 70 -1.11 8.54 -20.25
C ARG A 70 -1.04 7.04 -20.57
N ARG A 71 -0.09 6.64 -21.43
CA ARG A 71 0.00 5.26 -21.94
C ARG A 71 0.73 4.33 -21.00
N CYS A 72 1.93 4.73 -20.50
CA CYS A 72 2.70 3.90 -19.56
C CYS A 72 2.35 4.14 -18.10
N ARG A 73 1.54 5.15 -17.79
CA ARG A 73 1.00 5.41 -16.46
C ARG A 73 2.10 5.51 -15.39
N PRO A 74 2.86 6.63 -15.33
CA PRO A 74 3.92 6.81 -14.32
C PRO A 74 3.43 6.66 -12.88
N GLU A 75 2.14 6.89 -12.61
CA GLU A 75 1.51 6.66 -11.30
C GLU A 75 1.52 5.20 -10.85
N LEU A 76 1.73 4.26 -11.76
CA LEU A 76 1.87 2.84 -11.47
C LEU A 76 3.34 2.38 -11.39
N SER A 77 4.29 3.30 -11.47
CA SER A 77 5.71 2.97 -11.32
C SER A 77 5.99 2.47 -9.91
N PRO A 78 6.70 1.36 -9.72
CA PRO A 78 7.20 0.99 -8.40
C PRO A 78 8.13 2.08 -7.87
N GLY A 79 8.28 2.19 -6.54
CA GLY A 79 9.26 3.06 -5.92
C GLY A 79 10.70 2.74 -6.38
N ASP A 80 11.62 3.71 -6.30
CA ASP A 80 13.04 3.43 -6.58
C ASP A 80 13.67 2.73 -5.36
N PRO A 81 14.12 1.48 -5.49
CA PRO A 81 14.72 0.76 -4.38
C PRO A 81 16.04 1.37 -3.89
N GLY A 82 16.67 2.25 -4.68
CA GLY A 82 17.85 3.00 -4.24
C GLY A 82 17.57 3.96 -3.09
N TRP A 83 16.31 4.30 -2.82
CA TRP A 83 15.85 5.10 -1.67
C TRP A 83 15.33 4.26 -0.50
N ASP A 84 15.29 2.95 -0.65
CA ASP A 84 14.81 2.03 0.39
C ASP A 84 15.89 1.70 1.45
N VAL A 85 17.08 2.28 1.35
CA VAL A 85 18.10 2.22 2.40
C VAL A 85 17.56 2.99 3.61
N ALA A 86 17.25 2.26 4.68
CA ALA A 86 16.53 2.78 5.82
C ALA A 86 17.26 3.96 6.52
N ALA A 87 18.59 3.95 6.50
CA ALA A 87 19.42 5.01 7.10
C ALA A 87 19.56 6.27 6.22
N ASP A 88 19.13 6.25 4.94
CA ASP A 88 19.26 7.43 4.08
C ASP A 88 18.19 8.49 4.42
N LEU A 89 18.62 9.69 4.78
CA LEU A 89 17.74 10.79 5.17
C LEU A 89 16.72 11.14 4.08
N VAL A 90 17.10 11.10 2.79
CA VAL A 90 16.18 11.36 1.69
C VAL A 90 15.17 10.23 1.55
N GLY A 91 15.60 8.98 1.71
CA GLY A 91 14.70 7.82 1.72
C GLY A 91 13.69 7.87 2.88
N ARG A 92 14.15 8.23 4.09
CA ARG A 92 13.28 8.45 5.25
C ARG A 92 12.24 9.55 4.98
N ALA A 93 12.69 10.67 4.42
CA ALA A 93 11.80 11.77 4.04
C ALA A 93 10.77 11.37 2.98
N LEU A 94 11.15 10.58 1.98
CA LEU A 94 10.23 10.07 0.96
C LEU A 94 9.14 9.19 1.58
N ARG A 95 9.52 8.30 2.51
CA ARG A 95 8.54 7.46 3.23
C ARG A 95 7.55 8.30 4.05
N LEU A 96 8.02 9.35 4.73
CA LEU A 96 7.14 10.29 5.45
C LEU A 96 6.23 11.09 4.50
N ILE A 97 6.73 11.47 3.32
CA ILE A 97 5.90 12.11 2.27
C ILE A 97 4.83 11.13 1.79
N ASP A 98 5.17 9.86 1.58
CA ASP A 98 4.22 8.83 1.17
C ASP A 98 3.13 8.58 2.23
N ASP A 99 3.46 8.70 3.50
CA ASP A 99 2.51 8.63 4.62
C ASP A 99 1.68 9.91 4.81
N GLY A 100 1.93 10.96 4.02
CA GLY A 100 1.15 12.19 4.03
C GLY A 100 1.61 13.23 5.04
N VAL A 101 2.77 13.06 5.69
CA VAL A 101 3.30 14.03 6.68
C VAL A 101 3.46 15.42 6.09
N ALA A 102 3.92 15.50 4.83
CA ALA A 102 4.05 16.78 4.15
C ALA A 102 2.70 17.42 3.78
N ASP A 103 1.63 16.62 3.67
CA ASP A 103 0.27 17.10 3.38
C ASP A 103 -0.39 17.68 4.63
N GLU A 104 -0.10 17.11 5.80
CA GLU A 104 -0.67 17.49 7.09
C GLU A 104 0.13 18.59 7.80
N TYR A 105 1.47 18.46 7.82
CA TYR A 105 2.36 19.33 8.61
C TYR A 105 3.33 20.18 7.76
N GLY A 106 3.25 20.10 6.43
CA GLY A 106 4.14 20.82 5.53
C GLY A 106 5.60 20.34 5.59
N VAL A 107 6.49 21.13 4.97
CA VAL A 107 7.94 20.85 4.96
C VAL A 107 8.55 21.03 6.35
N ALA A 108 8.05 21.96 7.15
CA ALA A 108 8.51 22.19 8.53
C ALA A 108 8.29 20.95 9.40
N GLY A 109 7.08 20.35 9.37
CA GLY A 109 6.80 19.12 10.10
C GLY A 109 7.60 17.92 9.61
N LEU A 110 7.89 17.85 8.31
CA LEU A 110 8.77 16.83 7.74
C LEU A 110 10.22 16.99 8.27
N ALA A 111 10.75 18.21 8.27
CA ALA A 111 12.09 18.51 8.73
C ALA A 111 12.24 18.25 10.24
N GLN A 112 11.21 18.61 11.03
CA GLN A 112 11.18 18.38 12.47
C GLN A 112 11.27 16.88 12.79
N ARG A 113 10.48 16.01 12.10
CA ARG A 113 10.50 14.56 12.32
C ARG A 113 11.81 13.89 11.91
N LEU A 114 12.56 14.54 11.03
CA LEU A 114 13.87 14.06 10.56
C LEU A 114 15.03 14.67 11.35
N HIS A 115 14.74 15.51 12.35
CA HIS A 115 15.73 16.24 13.17
C HIS A 115 16.72 17.06 12.34
N VAL A 116 16.22 17.71 11.27
CA VAL A 116 17.01 18.59 10.39
C VAL A 116 16.31 19.91 10.15
N THR A 117 17.05 20.91 9.62
CA THR A 117 16.45 22.16 9.16
C THR A 117 15.81 22.00 7.78
N GLU A 118 14.75 22.77 7.49
CA GLU A 118 14.11 22.80 6.17
C GLU A 118 15.11 23.13 5.04
N ARG A 119 16.05 24.04 5.31
CA ARG A 119 17.11 24.41 4.36
C ARG A 119 18.03 23.23 4.03
N HIS A 120 18.40 22.44 5.04
CA HIS A 120 19.21 21.24 4.84
C HIS A 120 18.46 20.20 4.02
N LEU A 121 17.18 19.95 4.36
CA LEU A 121 16.31 19.02 3.65
C LEU A 121 16.12 19.44 2.18
N LEU A 122 15.86 20.73 1.92
CA LEU A 122 15.73 21.27 0.56
C LEU A 122 17.00 21.05 -0.26
N ARG A 123 18.18 21.33 0.32
CA ARG A 123 19.47 21.13 -0.35
C ARG A 123 19.70 19.67 -0.71
N LEU A 124 19.42 18.75 0.22
CA LEU A 124 19.57 17.32 -0.02
C LEU A 124 18.63 16.81 -1.12
N PHE A 125 17.35 17.20 -1.08
CA PHE A 125 16.38 16.83 -2.09
C PHE A 125 16.76 17.35 -3.47
N THR A 126 17.13 18.62 -3.58
CA THR A 126 17.56 19.21 -4.84
C THR A 126 18.82 18.53 -5.39
N ALA A 127 19.81 18.24 -4.53
CA ALA A 127 21.03 17.56 -4.96
C ALA A 127 20.80 16.13 -5.43
N ARG A 128 19.91 15.38 -4.76
CA ARG A 128 19.74 13.95 -5.04
C ARG A 128 18.62 13.63 -6.01
N LEU A 129 17.48 14.34 -5.91
CA LEU A 129 16.26 14.09 -6.70
C LEU A 129 16.09 15.09 -7.84
N GLY A 130 16.77 16.22 -7.81
CA GLY A 130 16.57 17.33 -8.74
C GLY A 130 15.30 18.15 -8.48
N ALA A 131 14.63 17.96 -7.33
CA ALA A 131 13.41 18.66 -6.95
C ALA A 131 13.33 18.79 -5.43
N GLY A 132 12.69 19.84 -4.91
CA GLY A 132 12.51 20.04 -3.46
C GLY A 132 11.39 19.16 -2.86
N PRO A 133 11.32 19.04 -1.51
CA PRO A 133 10.35 18.20 -0.82
C PRO A 133 8.89 18.52 -1.18
N LEU A 134 8.54 19.80 -1.28
CA LEU A 134 7.19 20.23 -1.65
C LEU A 134 6.80 19.81 -3.08
N ALA A 135 7.75 19.89 -4.03
CA ALA A 135 7.52 19.43 -5.40
C ALA A 135 7.30 17.90 -5.43
N VAL A 136 8.06 17.15 -4.65
CA VAL A 136 7.89 15.69 -4.52
C VAL A 136 6.51 15.34 -3.93
N ALA A 137 6.10 16.00 -2.84
CA ALA A 137 4.78 15.81 -2.25
C ALA A 137 3.65 16.19 -3.22
N ARG A 138 3.82 17.28 -4.00
CA ARG A 138 2.87 17.68 -5.05
C ARG A 138 2.75 16.61 -6.15
N THR A 139 3.86 16.11 -6.65
CA THR A 139 3.88 15.05 -7.67
C THR A 139 3.22 13.76 -7.16
N ARG A 140 3.50 13.35 -5.91
CA ARG A 140 2.83 12.21 -5.29
C ARG A 140 1.31 12.39 -5.28
N ARG A 141 0.80 13.54 -4.81
CA ARG A 141 -0.65 13.85 -4.83
C ARG A 141 -1.25 13.77 -6.23
N LEU A 142 -0.57 14.36 -7.22
CA LEU A 142 -1.01 14.33 -8.62
C LEU A 142 -1.07 12.93 -9.20
N LEU A 143 -0.07 12.09 -8.94
CA LEU A 143 -0.02 10.72 -9.41
C LEU A 143 -1.11 9.87 -8.76
N LEU A 144 -1.31 9.98 -7.44
CA LEU A 144 -2.39 9.29 -6.73
C LEU A 144 -3.76 9.76 -7.22
N ALA A 145 -3.97 11.06 -7.37
CA ALA A 145 -5.22 11.61 -7.91
C ALA A 145 -5.53 11.06 -9.31
N LYS A 146 -4.53 11.01 -10.18
CA LYS A 146 -4.67 10.42 -11.52
C LYS A 146 -5.04 8.95 -11.44
N GLN A 147 -4.42 8.17 -10.56
CA GLN A 147 -4.76 6.77 -10.35
C GLN A 147 -6.21 6.61 -9.90
N LEU A 148 -6.64 7.38 -8.90
CA LEU A 148 -8.01 7.37 -8.39
C LEU A 148 -9.05 7.75 -9.47
N LEU A 149 -8.77 8.77 -10.26
CA LEU A 149 -9.64 9.19 -11.38
C LEU A 149 -9.79 8.11 -12.45
N THR A 150 -8.75 7.30 -12.67
CA THR A 150 -8.74 6.30 -13.75
C THR A 150 -9.15 4.90 -13.29
N GLU A 151 -9.02 4.57 -12.02
CA GLU A 151 -9.30 3.23 -11.49
C GLU A 151 -10.58 3.16 -10.66
N THR A 152 -11.10 4.31 -10.18
CA THR A 152 -12.27 4.34 -9.28
C THR A 152 -13.40 5.20 -9.81
N ALA A 153 -14.59 4.99 -9.28
CA ALA A 153 -15.77 5.83 -9.53
C ALA A 153 -15.98 6.92 -8.45
N LEU A 154 -14.99 7.15 -7.57
CA LEU A 154 -15.09 8.15 -6.50
C LEU A 154 -15.54 9.52 -7.05
N PRO A 155 -16.39 10.27 -6.34
CA PRO A 155 -16.66 11.67 -6.65
C PRO A 155 -15.35 12.46 -6.78
N ILE A 156 -15.32 13.45 -7.66
CA ILE A 156 -14.10 14.26 -7.89
C ILE A 156 -13.65 14.97 -6.61
N THR A 157 -14.59 15.39 -5.78
CA THR A 157 -14.35 15.97 -4.46
C THR A 157 -13.60 15.01 -3.55
N ASP A 158 -14.03 13.76 -3.51
CA ASP A 158 -13.43 12.73 -2.67
C ASP A 158 -12.04 12.34 -3.18
N VAL A 159 -11.84 12.30 -4.50
CA VAL A 159 -10.51 12.10 -5.10
C VAL A 159 -9.56 13.21 -4.66
N ALA A 160 -9.99 14.46 -4.60
CA ALA A 160 -9.14 15.57 -4.16
C ALA A 160 -8.63 15.34 -2.73
N PHE A 161 -9.52 15.03 -1.80
CA PHE A 161 -9.14 14.81 -0.40
C PHE A 161 -8.38 13.48 -0.20
N ALA A 162 -8.79 12.42 -0.87
CA ALA A 162 -8.11 11.12 -0.82
C ALA A 162 -6.66 11.17 -1.34
N ALA A 163 -6.40 12.07 -2.29
CA ALA A 163 -5.05 12.31 -2.82
C ALA A 163 -4.20 13.23 -1.94
N GLY A 164 -4.78 13.86 -0.90
CA GLY A 164 -4.07 14.75 0.04
C GLY A 164 -4.11 16.22 -0.33
N PHE A 165 -5.08 16.68 -1.15
CA PHE A 165 -5.28 18.10 -1.41
C PHE A 165 -6.13 18.74 -0.30
N GLY A 166 -5.77 19.95 0.13
CA GLY A 166 -6.49 20.69 1.16
C GLY A 166 -7.83 21.29 0.66
N SER A 167 -8.04 21.39 -0.66
CA SER A 167 -9.29 21.86 -1.24
C SER A 167 -9.49 21.42 -2.69
N VAL A 168 -10.75 21.30 -3.11
CA VAL A 168 -11.12 20.97 -4.49
C VAL A 168 -10.63 22.05 -5.48
N ARG A 169 -10.61 23.33 -5.07
CA ARG A 169 -10.09 24.43 -5.88
C ARG A 169 -8.60 24.24 -6.19
N GLN A 170 -7.80 23.97 -5.14
CA GLN A 170 -6.37 23.68 -5.30
C GLN A 170 -6.15 22.45 -6.18
N PHE A 171 -6.90 21.39 -5.95
CA PHE A 171 -6.86 20.18 -6.76
C PHE A 171 -7.08 20.47 -8.24
N ASN A 172 -8.18 21.13 -8.59
CA ASN A 172 -8.52 21.46 -9.98
C ASN A 172 -7.45 22.33 -10.66
N ALA A 173 -6.95 23.35 -9.95
CA ALA A 173 -5.89 24.23 -10.45
C ALA A 173 -4.59 23.45 -10.71
N THR A 174 -4.16 22.63 -9.74
CA THR A 174 -2.93 21.85 -9.84
C THR A 174 -3.03 20.78 -10.95
N MET A 175 -4.18 20.10 -11.08
CA MET A 175 -4.42 19.14 -12.17
C MET A 175 -4.39 19.80 -13.54
N LYS A 176 -5.05 20.95 -13.69
CA LYS A 176 -5.06 21.70 -14.95
C LYS A 176 -3.66 22.19 -15.33
N GLU A 177 -2.91 22.69 -14.38
CA GLU A 177 -1.52 23.11 -14.57
C GLU A 177 -0.63 21.92 -15.02
N ALA A 178 -0.71 20.78 -14.28
CA ALA A 178 0.16 19.63 -14.53
C ALA A 178 -0.21 18.84 -15.79
N TYR A 179 -1.50 18.71 -16.10
CA TYR A 179 -1.99 17.84 -17.18
C TYR A 179 -2.59 18.61 -18.37
N GLY A 180 -2.87 19.89 -18.21
CA GLY A 180 -3.49 20.73 -19.27
C GLY A 180 -5.01 20.60 -19.41
N PHE A 181 -5.68 19.83 -18.53
CA PHE A 181 -7.14 19.60 -18.57
C PHE A 181 -7.71 19.39 -17.15
N ALA A 182 -9.03 19.50 -17.05
CA ALA A 182 -9.74 19.31 -15.79
C ALA A 182 -9.79 17.82 -15.36
N PRO A 183 -9.92 17.52 -14.07
CA PRO A 183 -10.08 16.15 -13.58
C PRO A 183 -11.24 15.38 -14.22
N SER A 184 -12.36 16.05 -14.51
CA SER A 184 -13.51 15.46 -15.20
C SER A 184 -13.18 14.98 -16.62
N GLU A 185 -12.39 15.74 -17.34
CA GLU A 185 -11.94 15.38 -18.70
C GLU A 185 -11.00 14.17 -18.67
N LEU A 186 -10.13 14.07 -17.66
CA LEU A 186 -9.26 12.92 -17.48
C LEU A 186 -10.07 11.65 -17.17
N ARG A 187 -11.11 11.76 -16.35
CA ARG A 187 -12.01 10.65 -16.01
C ARG A 187 -12.76 10.13 -17.23
N THR A 188 -13.34 11.02 -18.03
CA THR A 188 -14.12 10.64 -19.23
C THR A 188 -13.26 9.99 -20.30
N SER A 189 -11.98 10.37 -20.41
CA SER A 189 -11.07 9.82 -21.41
C SER A 189 -10.46 8.46 -21.03
N ASN A 190 -10.34 8.14 -19.74
CA ASN A 190 -9.59 6.95 -19.27
C ASN A 190 -10.21 6.23 -18.05
N GLY A 191 -11.33 6.73 -17.51
CA GLY A 191 -11.96 6.15 -16.31
C GLY A 191 -12.77 4.87 -16.60
N PRO A 192 -13.29 4.19 -15.55
CA PRO A 192 -14.11 2.99 -15.67
C PRO A 192 -15.31 3.16 -16.60
N LEU A 193 -15.88 4.37 -16.65
CA LEU A 193 -16.97 4.73 -17.57
C LEU A 193 -16.54 4.76 -19.03
N ALA A 194 -15.28 5.10 -19.32
CA ALA A 194 -14.73 5.04 -20.68
C ALA A 194 -14.49 3.59 -21.12
N ALA A 195 -14.06 2.72 -20.21
CA ALA A 195 -13.91 1.28 -20.45
C ALA A 195 -15.27 0.62 -20.73
N ALA A 196 -16.32 0.97 -19.97
CA ALA A 196 -17.67 0.48 -20.18
C ALA A 196 -18.27 0.93 -21.55
N ARG A 197 -17.93 2.14 -22.02
CA ARG A 197 -18.34 2.63 -23.36
C ARG A 197 -17.57 1.99 -24.51
N ARG A 198 -16.37 1.44 -24.27
CA ARG A 198 -15.54 0.74 -25.27
C ARG A 198 -15.80 -0.76 -25.32
N ALA A 199 -16.48 -1.32 -24.33
CA ALA A 199 -16.91 -2.70 -24.34
C ALA A 199 -17.93 -2.88 -25.48
N PRO A 200 -17.76 -3.88 -26.39
CA PRO A 200 -18.78 -4.17 -27.39
C PRO A 200 -20.08 -4.52 -26.67
N ALA A 201 -21.18 -3.95 -27.11
CA ALA A 201 -22.50 -4.30 -26.58
C ALA A 201 -22.66 -5.83 -26.60
N PRO A 202 -23.21 -6.44 -25.51
CA PRO A 202 -23.48 -7.86 -25.53
C PRO A 202 -24.37 -8.15 -26.74
N ARG A 203 -23.87 -9.00 -27.66
CA ARG A 203 -24.66 -9.47 -28.77
C ARG A 203 -25.89 -10.12 -28.19
N ALA A 204 -27.06 -9.53 -28.40
CA ALA A 204 -28.33 -10.16 -28.12
C ALA A 204 -28.32 -11.53 -28.81
N ALA A 205 -28.53 -12.59 -28.03
CA ALA A 205 -28.70 -13.93 -28.54
C ALA A 205 -29.94 -13.89 -29.44
N GLY A 206 -29.70 -13.96 -30.74
CA GLY A 206 -30.74 -13.98 -31.75
C GLY A 206 -31.58 -15.25 -31.61
N HIS A 207 -32.85 -15.05 -31.29
CA HIS A 207 -33.86 -16.09 -31.57
C HIS A 207 -33.95 -16.22 -33.07
N ALA A 208 -33.62 -17.40 -33.58
CA ALA A 208 -33.89 -17.80 -34.93
C ALA A 208 -35.41 -17.96 -35.13
N ALA A 209 -35.95 -17.20 -36.09
CA ALA A 209 -37.27 -17.45 -36.67
C ALA A 209 -37.12 -17.55 -38.19
N PRO A 210 -37.93 -18.38 -38.88
CA PRO A 210 -37.58 -18.96 -40.16
C PRO A 210 -37.82 -18.04 -41.36
N GLU A 211 -37.05 -18.31 -42.41
CA GLU A 211 -37.11 -17.72 -43.75
C GLU A 211 -38.47 -17.84 -44.43
N THR A 212 -38.96 -16.71 -44.94
CA THR A 212 -39.82 -16.74 -46.13
C THR A 212 -39.27 -15.76 -47.17
N ARG A 213 -38.89 -16.33 -48.30
CA ARG A 213 -38.50 -15.64 -49.53
C ARG A 213 -39.72 -14.92 -50.10
N HIS A 214 -39.56 -13.66 -50.52
CA HIS A 214 -40.22 -13.14 -51.74
C HIS A 214 -39.38 -12.03 -52.36
N SER A 215 -39.37 -12.06 -53.67
CA SER A 215 -38.58 -11.39 -54.66
C SER A 215 -39.09 -10.01 -55.06
N ALA A 216 -38.17 -9.26 -55.71
CA ALA A 216 -38.35 -8.24 -56.77
C ALA A 216 -38.48 -6.78 -56.35
N GLY A 217 -37.55 -5.99 -56.58
CA GLY A 217 -36.99 -4.91 -57.34
C GLY A 217 -37.97 -3.80 -57.80
N PRO A 218 -37.50 -2.75 -58.60
CA PRO A 218 -36.60 -1.68 -58.16
C PRO A 218 -37.18 -0.25 -58.40
N ALA A 219 -36.38 0.77 -58.07
CA ALA A 219 -36.33 2.17 -58.64
C ALA A 219 -37.28 3.25 -58.11
N ALA A 220 -36.76 4.34 -57.67
CA ALA A 220 -36.62 5.64 -58.31
C ALA A 220 -36.47 6.79 -57.31
N ASP A 221 -35.40 7.49 -57.49
CA ASP A 221 -35.16 8.94 -57.50
C ASP A 221 -36.27 9.90 -57.12
N ARG A 222 -35.90 10.94 -56.35
CA ARG A 222 -35.97 12.38 -56.63
C ARG A 222 -35.87 13.23 -55.39
N ASP A 223 -34.80 13.98 -55.32
CA ASP A 223 -34.62 15.44 -55.37
C ASP A 223 -35.52 16.35 -54.50
N ALA A 224 -34.85 17.23 -53.87
CA ALA A 224 -34.94 18.70 -53.89
C ALA A 224 -35.25 19.46 -52.61
N GLN A 225 -34.22 20.19 -52.20
CA GLN A 225 -34.19 21.64 -51.92
C GLN A 225 -34.89 22.23 -50.69
N SER A 226 -34.05 22.78 -49.82
CA SER A 226 -33.87 24.25 -49.62
C SER A 226 -34.95 24.98 -48.84
N THR A 227 -34.61 25.55 -47.69
CA THR A 227 -34.51 27.01 -47.47
C THR A 227 -34.25 27.35 -45.99
N ARG A 228 -33.26 28.20 -45.74
CA ARG A 228 -33.15 29.15 -44.61
C ARG A 228 -33.78 30.48 -45.11
N PRO A 229 -33.93 31.57 -44.32
CA PRO A 229 -33.51 31.96 -42.97
C PRO A 229 -34.57 32.79 -42.19
N GLY A 230 -34.22 33.35 -41.01
CA GLY A 230 -34.94 34.45 -40.39
C GLY A 230 -34.49 34.82 -38.99
N ASP A 231 -33.77 35.92 -38.87
CA ASP A 231 -33.34 36.67 -37.72
C ASP A 231 -34.49 37.28 -36.89
N ALA A 232 -34.23 37.54 -35.58
CA ALA A 232 -34.52 38.81 -34.86
C ALA A 232 -34.31 38.57 -33.33
N GLN A 233 -33.29 39.15 -32.75
CA GLN A 233 -33.15 40.41 -32.00
C GLN A 233 -34.19 40.66 -30.87
N GLY A 234 -33.63 40.82 -29.64
CA GLY A 234 -33.93 41.97 -28.79
C GLY A 234 -34.58 41.69 -27.44
N ALA A 235 -33.86 42.01 -26.41
CA ALA A 235 -34.19 42.89 -25.27
C ALA A 235 -33.90 42.33 -23.87
N ARG A 236 -33.05 43.03 -23.16
CA ARG A 236 -32.91 43.14 -21.68
C ARG A 236 -33.73 44.37 -21.23
N PRO A 237 -33.79 44.73 -19.92
CA PRO A 237 -33.73 44.05 -18.63
C PRO A 237 -34.92 44.49 -17.70
N GLY A 238 -34.96 44.00 -16.46
CA GLY A 238 -35.86 44.56 -15.43
C GLY A 238 -35.83 43.83 -14.08
N ASP A 239 -35.48 44.61 -13.11
CA ASP A 239 -35.31 44.43 -11.68
C ASP A 239 -36.52 43.85 -10.89
N ALA A 240 -36.15 43.32 -9.70
CA ALA A 240 -36.67 43.61 -8.37
C ALA A 240 -37.55 42.58 -7.65
N GLN A 241 -37.01 42.21 -6.50
CA GLN A 241 -37.61 42.19 -5.14
C GLN A 241 -38.60 41.10 -4.68
N ASP A 242 -38.14 40.49 -3.61
CA ASP A 242 -38.83 40.07 -2.38
C ASP A 242 -40.16 39.29 -2.45
N ALA A 243 -40.09 38.08 -1.87
CA ALA A 243 -41.07 37.60 -0.89
C ALA A 243 -40.66 36.30 -0.14
N ARG A 244 -40.30 36.46 1.13
CA ARG A 244 -40.72 35.77 2.37
C ARG A 244 -40.98 34.25 2.36
N LEU A 245 -40.18 33.57 3.20
CA LEU A 245 -40.48 32.60 4.27
C LEU A 245 -41.76 31.75 4.13
N GLY A 246 -41.53 30.46 4.04
CA GLY A 246 -42.51 29.42 4.33
C GLY A 246 -41.80 28.20 4.89
N ASP A 247 -41.85 28.03 6.23
CA ASP A 247 -41.40 26.83 6.95
C ASP A 247 -42.14 25.59 6.45
N ALA A 248 -41.38 24.60 5.99
CA ALA A 248 -41.85 23.22 5.96
C ALA A 248 -40.71 22.33 6.47
N GLN A 249 -40.76 22.04 7.78
CA GLN A 249 -40.03 20.95 8.40
C GLN A 249 -40.49 19.62 7.80
N GLY A 250 -39.85 19.22 6.73
CA GLY A 250 -39.87 17.86 6.24
C GLY A 250 -38.81 17.06 7.00
N VAL A 251 -39.21 16.31 8.02
CA VAL A 251 -38.41 15.26 8.62
C VAL A 251 -38.03 14.27 7.49
N ARG A 252 -36.85 14.42 6.93
CA ARG A 252 -36.26 13.36 6.11
C ARG A 252 -35.93 12.22 7.06
N LEU A 253 -36.72 11.18 7.04
CA LEU A 253 -36.34 9.86 7.51
C LEU A 253 -34.94 9.56 6.92
N ALA A 254 -33.99 9.36 7.82
CA ALA A 254 -32.65 8.92 7.44
C ALA A 254 -32.80 7.58 6.69
N THR A 255 -32.76 7.63 5.37
CA THR A 255 -32.57 6.44 4.54
C THR A 255 -31.30 5.77 5.04
N ALA A 256 -31.40 4.48 5.38
CA ALA A 256 -30.25 3.66 5.75
C ALA A 256 -29.12 3.95 4.75
N ALA A 257 -27.98 4.44 5.24
CA ALA A 257 -26.84 4.77 4.40
C ALA A 257 -26.44 3.52 3.64
N GLU A 258 -26.43 3.59 2.31
CA GLU A 258 -25.89 2.52 1.50
C GLU A 258 -24.47 2.19 2.00
N PRO A 259 -24.10 0.89 2.07
CA PRO A 259 -22.78 0.52 2.52
C PRO A 259 -21.73 1.21 1.62
N PRO A 260 -20.67 1.79 2.18
CA PRO A 260 -19.68 2.52 1.40
C PRO A 260 -19.11 1.63 0.31
N ALA A 261 -19.12 2.14 -0.94
CA ALA A 261 -18.67 1.40 -2.09
C ALA A 261 -17.20 0.98 -1.93
N ALA A 262 -16.90 -0.29 -2.15
CA ALA A 262 -15.53 -0.78 -2.10
C ALA A 262 -14.71 -0.17 -3.24
N LEU A 263 -13.61 0.50 -2.90
CA LEU A 263 -12.64 1.02 -3.86
C LEU A 263 -11.63 -0.05 -4.22
N THR A 264 -11.24 -0.10 -5.49
CA THR A 264 -10.19 -1.03 -5.94
C THR A 264 -9.06 -0.26 -6.59
N LEU A 265 -7.82 -0.51 -6.14
CA LEU A 265 -6.59 0.05 -6.66
C LEU A 265 -5.58 -1.05 -7.02
N ARG A 266 -4.72 -0.75 -7.98
CA ARG A 266 -3.62 -1.62 -8.38
C ARG A 266 -2.33 -1.15 -7.71
N LEU A 267 -1.70 -2.02 -6.93
CA LEU A 267 -0.40 -1.79 -6.33
C LEU A 267 0.65 -2.60 -7.10
N ASN A 268 1.33 -1.98 -8.04
CA ASN A 268 2.33 -2.65 -8.86
C ASN A 268 3.58 -2.99 -8.05
N HIS A 269 4.23 -4.08 -8.43
CA HIS A 269 5.52 -4.54 -7.89
C HIS A 269 6.47 -4.94 -9.03
N ARG A 270 7.75 -5.17 -8.70
CA ARG A 270 8.72 -5.76 -9.62
C ARG A 270 8.64 -7.28 -9.56
N ALA A 271 8.72 -7.92 -10.73
CA ALA A 271 8.86 -9.36 -10.83
C ALA A 271 10.33 -9.79 -10.70
N PRO A 272 10.59 -11.01 -10.18
CA PRO A 272 9.62 -11.96 -9.64
C PRO A 272 9.06 -11.54 -8.27
N TYR A 273 7.91 -12.10 -7.87
CA TYR A 273 7.25 -11.81 -6.61
C TYR A 273 6.64 -13.08 -6.01
N ASP A 274 7.23 -13.56 -4.92
CA ASP A 274 6.74 -14.75 -4.19
C ASP A 274 5.64 -14.37 -3.20
N ALA A 275 4.44 -14.16 -3.72
CA ALA A 275 3.27 -13.83 -2.93
C ALA A 275 2.86 -14.97 -1.98
N ALA A 276 3.06 -16.22 -2.38
CA ALA A 276 2.60 -17.38 -1.61
C ALA A 276 3.37 -17.50 -0.29
N THR A 277 4.69 -17.40 -0.32
CA THR A 277 5.52 -17.43 0.89
C THR A 277 5.22 -16.24 1.80
N LEU A 278 5.06 -15.03 1.24
CA LEU A 278 4.74 -13.84 2.01
C LEU A 278 3.37 -13.96 2.71
N LEU A 279 2.34 -14.36 1.97
CA LEU A 279 0.99 -14.52 2.53
C LEU A 279 0.93 -15.66 3.55
N GLY A 280 1.66 -16.76 3.32
CA GLY A 280 1.81 -17.84 4.28
C GLY A 280 2.42 -17.37 5.60
N PHE A 281 3.45 -16.51 5.54
CA PHE A 281 4.06 -15.90 6.71
C PHE A 281 3.06 -15.01 7.48
N LEU A 282 2.26 -14.20 6.77
CA LEU A 282 1.23 -13.35 7.38
C LEU A 282 0.09 -14.20 7.98
N ALA A 283 -0.35 -15.25 7.27
CA ALA A 283 -1.41 -16.15 7.72
C ALA A 283 -1.05 -16.85 9.03
N ALA A 284 0.18 -17.37 9.16
CA ALA A 284 0.66 -17.98 10.39
C ALA A 284 0.59 -17.03 11.60
N ARG A 285 0.63 -15.70 11.37
CA ARG A 285 0.73 -14.65 12.41
C ARG A 285 -0.49 -13.74 12.49
N ALA A 286 -1.52 -13.98 11.70
CA ALA A 286 -2.74 -13.17 11.68
C ALA A 286 -3.45 -13.16 13.03
N ILE A 287 -3.76 -11.98 13.57
CA ILE A 287 -4.42 -11.81 14.87
C ILE A 287 -5.93 -11.99 14.70
N PRO A 288 -6.56 -12.94 15.41
CA PRO A 288 -8.01 -13.13 15.36
C PRO A 288 -8.80 -11.86 15.72
N GLY A 289 -9.86 -11.57 15.00
CA GLY A 289 -10.72 -10.40 15.22
C GLY A 289 -10.17 -9.07 14.67
N MET A 290 -8.95 -9.06 14.14
CA MET A 290 -8.32 -7.88 13.55
C MET A 290 -7.90 -8.11 12.10
N GLU A 291 -7.39 -9.28 11.78
CA GLU A 291 -6.87 -9.63 10.46
C GLU A 291 -7.10 -11.10 10.11
N GLU A 292 -7.19 -11.35 8.83
CA GLU A 292 -7.32 -12.68 8.23
C GLU A 292 -6.33 -12.80 7.07
N ALA A 293 -5.71 -13.94 6.92
CA ALA A 293 -4.83 -14.20 5.79
C ALA A 293 -4.92 -15.66 5.34
N SER A 294 -4.77 -15.85 4.03
CA SER A 294 -4.73 -17.13 3.35
C SER A 294 -3.75 -17.03 2.16
N PRO A 295 -3.41 -18.13 1.50
CA PRO A 295 -2.60 -18.08 0.28
C PRO A 295 -3.18 -17.19 -0.84
N SER A 296 -4.49 -16.95 -0.83
CA SER A 296 -5.20 -16.16 -1.83
C SER A 296 -5.30 -14.66 -1.48
N GLY A 297 -5.01 -14.25 -0.23
CA GLY A 297 -5.09 -12.85 0.15
C GLY A 297 -4.95 -12.58 1.63
N TYR A 298 -4.94 -11.28 1.95
CA TYR A 298 -4.85 -10.75 3.30
C TYR A 298 -5.90 -9.67 3.50
N ARG A 299 -6.63 -9.73 4.62
CA ARG A 299 -7.66 -8.77 5.03
C ARG A 299 -7.36 -8.25 6.42
N ARG A 300 -7.59 -6.94 6.65
CA ARG A 300 -7.48 -6.37 8.01
C ARG A 300 -8.40 -5.18 8.23
N ALA A 301 -8.67 -4.92 9.51
CA ALA A 301 -9.27 -3.70 9.98
C ALA A 301 -8.34 -2.50 9.80
N VAL A 302 -8.89 -1.37 9.41
CA VAL A 302 -8.24 -0.05 9.41
C VAL A 302 -9.22 0.97 9.98
N THR A 303 -8.71 2.12 10.41
CA THR A 303 -9.58 3.20 10.93
C THR A 303 -10.64 3.57 9.90
N GLY A 304 -11.92 3.49 10.31
CA GLY A 304 -13.06 3.76 9.45
C GLY A 304 -13.39 2.67 8.44
N GLY A 305 -12.83 1.43 8.58
CA GLY A 305 -13.19 0.38 7.64
C GLY A 305 -12.28 -0.83 7.58
N SER A 306 -12.08 -1.36 6.38
CA SER A 306 -11.23 -2.54 6.13
C SER A 306 -10.55 -2.49 4.77
N ILE A 307 -9.47 -3.24 4.65
CA ILE A 307 -8.73 -3.47 3.41
C ILE A 307 -8.65 -4.97 3.11
N THR A 308 -8.58 -5.29 1.82
CA THR A 308 -8.27 -6.64 1.31
C THR A 308 -7.20 -6.53 0.24
N LEU A 309 -6.14 -7.33 0.36
CA LEU A 309 -5.02 -7.42 -0.56
C LEU A 309 -5.04 -8.78 -1.25
N THR A 310 -5.15 -8.79 -2.56
CA THR A 310 -5.22 -10.03 -3.37
C THR A 310 -4.13 -9.97 -4.44
N PRO A 311 -3.18 -10.93 -4.47
CA PRO A 311 -2.19 -11.01 -5.53
C PRO A 311 -2.84 -11.18 -6.90
N ALA A 312 -2.24 -10.53 -7.90
CA ALA A 312 -2.60 -10.65 -9.32
C ALA A 312 -1.33 -10.53 -10.16
N ASP A 313 -1.44 -10.80 -11.46
CA ASP A 313 -0.30 -10.72 -12.36
C ASP A 313 0.27 -9.28 -12.42
N GLY A 314 1.54 -9.13 -12.06
CA GLY A 314 2.26 -7.86 -12.05
C GLY A 314 1.82 -6.82 -11.00
N HIS A 315 0.83 -7.14 -10.16
CA HIS A 315 0.36 -6.22 -9.13
C HIS A 315 -0.39 -6.94 -7.99
N VAL A 316 -0.57 -6.24 -6.87
CA VAL A 316 -1.53 -6.62 -5.83
C VAL A 316 -2.78 -5.76 -5.98
N LYS A 317 -3.94 -6.37 -6.02
CA LYS A 317 -5.23 -5.69 -5.97
C LYS A 317 -5.52 -5.30 -4.52
N LEU A 318 -5.65 -4.00 -4.26
CA LEU A 318 -6.11 -3.47 -2.99
C LEU A 318 -7.60 -3.12 -3.12
N SER A 319 -8.45 -3.79 -2.37
CA SER A 319 -9.85 -3.42 -2.17
C SER A 319 -10.00 -2.74 -0.82
N VAL A 320 -10.63 -1.56 -0.79
CA VAL A 320 -10.72 -0.70 0.40
C VAL A 320 -12.17 -0.31 0.60
N THR A 321 -12.66 -0.45 1.83
CA THR A 321 -13.94 0.09 2.27
C THR A 321 -13.67 1.05 3.41
N LEU A 322 -13.95 2.35 3.24
CA LEU A 322 -13.67 3.41 4.21
C LEU A 322 -14.87 4.35 4.34
N ASP A 323 -15.12 4.81 5.56
CA ASP A 323 -16.08 5.88 5.84
C ASP A 323 -15.48 7.25 5.44
N ASP A 324 -14.15 7.40 5.51
CA ASP A 324 -13.41 8.61 5.15
C ASP A 324 -12.19 8.27 4.28
N THR A 325 -12.16 8.79 3.08
CA THR A 325 -11.10 8.52 2.10
C THR A 325 -9.84 9.35 2.31
N ARG A 326 -9.80 10.33 3.22
CA ARG A 326 -8.62 11.18 3.49
C ARG A 326 -7.40 10.38 3.93
N HIS A 327 -7.58 9.21 4.53
CA HIS A 327 -6.50 8.33 4.96
C HIS A 327 -6.04 7.34 3.88
N LEU A 328 -6.65 7.36 2.69
CA LEU A 328 -6.38 6.37 1.64
C LEU A 328 -4.91 6.35 1.20
N ALA A 329 -4.29 7.52 1.07
CA ALA A 329 -2.87 7.62 0.71
C ALA A 329 -1.95 6.91 1.71
N LYS A 330 -2.17 7.12 3.01
CA LYS A 330 -1.43 6.44 4.09
C LYS A 330 -1.67 4.93 4.09
N ILE A 331 -2.91 4.51 3.84
CA ILE A 331 -3.25 3.08 3.72
C ILE A 331 -2.52 2.44 2.54
N VAL A 332 -2.51 3.08 1.37
CA VAL A 332 -1.78 2.61 0.18
C VAL A 332 -0.29 2.44 0.49
N SER A 333 0.34 3.44 1.11
CA SER A 333 1.75 3.40 1.51
C SER A 333 2.02 2.24 2.49
N ARG A 334 1.18 2.07 3.52
CA ARG A 334 1.30 0.98 4.49
C ARG A 334 1.11 -0.41 3.86
N CYS A 335 0.17 -0.55 2.91
CA CYS A 335 -0.01 -1.80 2.16
C CYS A 335 1.22 -2.14 1.32
N ARG A 336 1.82 -1.15 0.64
CA ARG A 336 3.05 -1.35 -0.13
C ARG A 336 4.20 -1.81 0.78
N ARG A 337 4.35 -1.20 1.96
CA ARG A 337 5.36 -1.59 2.94
C ARG A 337 5.13 -2.99 3.52
N LEU A 338 3.88 -3.30 3.90
CA LEU A 338 3.53 -4.61 4.46
C LEU A 338 3.94 -5.76 3.51
N LEU A 339 3.75 -5.56 2.21
CA LEU A 339 4.00 -6.56 1.17
C LEU A 339 5.33 -6.37 0.44
N ASP A 340 6.16 -5.42 0.86
CA ASP A 340 7.49 -5.14 0.27
C ASP A 340 7.45 -4.97 -1.26
N LEU A 341 6.48 -4.20 -1.77
CA LEU A 341 6.21 -4.09 -3.21
C LEU A 341 7.26 -3.25 -3.97
N ASP A 342 8.05 -2.44 -3.26
CA ASP A 342 9.04 -1.54 -3.85
C ASP A 342 10.44 -2.16 -3.99
N ALA A 343 10.69 -3.32 -3.36
CA ALA A 343 11.96 -4.02 -3.43
C ALA A 343 12.34 -4.40 -4.87
N ASP A 344 13.65 -4.50 -5.13
CA ASP A 344 14.21 -4.98 -6.39
C ASP A 344 14.70 -6.42 -6.25
N PRO A 345 13.87 -7.41 -6.58
CA PRO A 345 14.21 -8.81 -6.39
C PRO A 345 15.39 -9.27 -7.26
N VAL A 346 15.60 -8.62 -8.40
CA VAL A 346 16.72 -8.97 -9.30
C VAL A 346 18.04 -8.50 -8.70
N ALA A 347 18.11 -7.25 -8.23
CA ALA A 347 19.33 -6.73 -7.60
C ALA A 347 19.67 -7.49 -6.31
N ILE A 348 18.66 -7.88 -5.51
CA ILE A 348 18.84 -8.70 -4.31
C ILE A 348 19.34 -10.09 -4.68
N ALA A 349 18.71 -10.74 -5.67
CA ALA A 349 19.10 -12.07 -6.13
C ALA A 349 20.52 -12.09 -6.74
N ASP A 350 20.90 -11.07 -7.51
CA ASP A 350 22.25 -10.94 -8.07
C ASP A 350 23.30 -10.82 -6.96
N ALA A 351 23.02 -10.00 -5.92
CA ALA A 351 23.95 -9.78 -4.82
C ALA A 351 24.10 -11.04 -3.94
N LEU A 352 22.99 -11.62 -3.48
CA LEU A 352 22.99 -12.81 -2.61
C LEU A 352 23.38 -14.08 -3.38
N GLY A 353 23.05 -14.18 -4.67
CA GLY A 353 23.40 -15.29 -5.55
C GLY A 353 24.92 -15.38 -5.86
N ALA A 354 25.68 -14.33 -5.58
CA ALA A 354 27.14 -14.33 -5.62
C ALA A 354 27.79 -14.87 -4.33
N THR A 355 26.98 -15.26 -3.33
CA THR A 355 27.42 -15.72 -1.99
C THR A 355 27.09 -17.18 -1.75
N THR A 356 27.31 -17.64 -0.52
CA THR A 356 26.91 -18.98 -0.01
C THR A 356 25.41 -19.27 -0.15
N LEU A 357 24.57 -18.23 -0.31
CA LEU A 357 23.11 -18.35 -0.43
C LEU A 357 22.61 -18.64 -1.86
N ARG A 358 23.49 -18.83 -2.84
CA ARG A 358 23.12 -19.04 -4.26
C ARG A 358 22.00 -20.06 -4.46
N ALA A 359 22.12 -21.22 -3.82
CA ALA A 359 21.16 -22.31 -3.99
C ALA A 359 19.77 -21.93 -3.43
N LEU A 360 19.72 -21.28 -2.26
CA LEU A 360 18.48 -20.82 -1.64
C LEU A 360 17.79 -19.73 -2.48
N VAL A 361 18.56 -18.78 -2.98
CA VAL A 361 18.05 -17.69 -3.84
C VAL A 361 17.47 -18.25 -5.13
N ALA A 362 18.14 -19.22 -5.76
CA ALA A 362 17.67 -19.87 -6.99
C ALA A 362 16.36 -20.66 -6.77
N THR A 363 16.18 -21.25 -5.59
CA THR A 363 14.98 -22.04 -5.26
C THR A 363 13.74 -21.16 -5.06
N ARG A 364 13.91 -19.94 -4.54
CA ARG A 364 12.80 -19.00 -4.25
C ARG A 364 13.07 -17.61 -4.82
N PRO A 365 12.98 -17.44 -6.14
CA PRO A 365 13.14 -16.12 -6.74
C PRO A 365 11.98 -15.20 -6.35
N GLY A 366 12.32 -13.97 -5.99
CA GLY A 366 11.31 -12.96 -5.63
C GLY A 366 10.81 -13.01 -4.19
N LEU A 367 11.51 -13.72 -3.31
CA LEU A 367 11.24 -13.69 -1.88
C LEU A 367 11.27 -12.26 -1.33
N ARG A 368 10.36 -11.96 -0.42
CA ARG A 368 10.18 -10.63 0.16
C ARG A 368 10.37 -10.65 1.67
N VAL A 369 10.76 -9.50 2.23
CA VAL A 369 10.73 -9.29 3.68
C VAL A 369 9.35 -8.78 4.06
N PRO A 370 8.52 -9.56 4.80
CA PRO A 370 7.21 -9.07 5.24
C PRO A 370 7.39 -7.85 6.14
N GLY A 371 6.91 -6.70 5.71
CA GLY A 371 6.97 -5.48 6.49
C GLY A 371 5.94 -5.45 7.63
N ALA A 372 5.65 -4.25 8.14
CA ALA A 372 4.61 -3.99 9.11
C ALA A 372 3.57 -3.01 8.53
N PHE A 373 2.31 -3.19 8.90
CA PHE A 373 1.28 -2.18 8.63
C PHE A 373 1.42 -0.99 9.58
N ASP A 374 1.83 -1.27 10.81
CA ASP A 374 2.10 -0.30 11.86
C ASP A 374 3.32 -0.73 12.68
N GLY A 375 4.24 0.21 12.97
CA GLY A 375 5.51 -0.11 13.63
C GLY A 375 5.33 -0.45 15.11
N PHE A 376 4.45 0.27 15.83
CA PHE A 376 4.17 -0.02 17.23
C PHE A 376 3.49 -1.39 17.38
N GLU A 377 2.51 -1.68 16.54
CA GLU A 377 1.88 -3.01 16.48
C GLU A 377 2.94 -4.11 16.32
N LEU A 378 3.89 -3.93 15.39
CA LEU A 378 4.94 -4.91 15.17
C LEU A 378 5.86 -5.08 16.38
N ALA A 379 6.22 -3.99 17.04
CA ALA A 379 7.07 -4.06 18.25
C ALA A 379 6.37 -4.84 19.37
N VAL A 380 5.08 -4.60 19.59
CA VAL A 380 4.26 -5.39 20.54
C VAL A 380 4.23 -6.88 20.13
N ARG A 381 4.02 -7.18 18.85
CA ARG A 381 4.04 -8.56 18.32
C ARG A 381 5.39 -9.24 18.58
N ALA A 382 6.50 -8.52 18.41
CA ALA A 382 7.85 -9.03 18.65
C ALA A 382 8.08 -9.36 20.14
N VAL A 383 7.64 -8.49 21.06
CA VAL A 383 7.74 -8.71 22.51
C VAL A 383 6.87 -9.88 22.96
N VAL A 384 5.61 -9.96 22.48
CA VAL A 384 4.70 -11.06 22.81
C VAL A 384 5.22 -12.39 22.26
N GLY A 385 5.86 -12.38 21.10
CA GLY A 385 6.41 -13.57 20.44
C GLY A 385 7.67 -14.14 21.06
N GLN A 386 8.32 -13.45 22.01
CA GLN A 386 9.52 -13.96 22.67
C GLN A 386 9.23 -15.28 23.41
N GLN A 387 10.02 -16.33 23.12
CA GLN A 387 9.96 -17.62 23.82
C GLN A 387 8.57 -18.29 23.85
N VAL A 388 7.73 -18.03 22.86
CA VAL A 388 6.44 -18.70 22.67
C VAL A 388 6.29 -19.16 21.23
N SER A 389 5.45 -20.18 21.00
CA SER A 389 5.12 -20.59 19.62
C SER A 389 4.35 -19.48 18.89
N VAL A 390 4.40 -19.49 17.56
CA VAL A 390 3.63 -18.55 16.73
C VAL A 390 2.14 -18.62 17.05
N ALA A 391 1.59 -19.82 17.26
CA ALA A 391 0.19 -20.00 17.64
C ALA A 391 -0.12 -19.40 19.02
N GLY A 392 0.76 -19.60 20.01
CA GLY A 392 0.65 -19.00 21.34
C GLY A 392 0.69 -17.47 21.29
N ALA A 393 1.61 -16.91 20.51
CA ALA A 393 1.69 -15.46 20.31
C ALA A 393 0.41 -14.88 19.68
N ARG A 394 -0.17 -15.55 18.67
CA ARG A 394 -1.46 -15.16 18.09
C ARG A 394 -2.59 -15.09 19.10
N THR A 395 -2.68 -16.12 19.97
CA THR A 395 -3.70 -16.19 21.03
C THR A 395 -3.56 -15.02 22.02
N LEU A 396 -2.33 -14.76 22.49
CA LEU A 396 -2.04 -13.66 23.41
C LEU A 396 -2.33 -12.29 22.78
N LEU A 397 -1.93 -12.08 21.52
CA LEU A 397 -2.22 -10.86 20.78
C LEU A 397 -3.73 -10.66 20.56
N GLY A 398 -4.46 -11.72 20.25
CA GLY A 398 -5.93 -11.67 20.16
C GLY A 398 -6.57 -11.22 21.48
N ARG A 399 -6.08 -11.71 22.63
CA ARG A 399 -6.55 -11.28 23.96
C ARG A 399 -6.22 -9.80 24.23
N ILE A 400 -5.03 -9.33 23.83
CA ILE A 400 -4.65 -7.89 23.94
C ILE A 400 -5.58 -7.03 23.10
N VAL A 401 -5.83 -7.41 21.84
CA VAL A 401 -6.73 -6.67 20.93
C VAL A 401 -8.17 -6.67 21.47
N ALA A 402 -8.66 -7.79 21.99
CA ALA A 402 -9.99 -7.86 22.60
C ALA A 402 -10.12 -6.98 23.86
N ARG A 403 -9.04 -6.85 24.66
CA ARG A 403 -9.00 -6.04 25.90
C ARG A 403 -8.84 -4.56 25.65
N ALA A 404 -7.95 -4.14 24.75
CA ALA A 404 -7.49 -2.77 24.59
C ALA A 404 -7.75 -2.19 23.20
N GLY A 405 -8.12 -3.00 22.21
CA GLY A 405 -8.46 -2.56 20.86
C GLY A 405 -9.71 -1.71 20.79
N THR A 406 -9.95 -1.07 19.65
CA THR A 406 -11.15 -0.27 19.37
C THR A 406 -11.87 -0.82 18.15
N PRO A 407 -13.21 -0.70 18.04
CA PRO A 407 -13.92 -1.05 16.81
C PRO A 407 -13.38 -0.28 15.61
N ALA A 408 -13.22 -0.94 14.47
CA ALA A 408 -12.75 -0.33 13.24
C ALA A 408 -13.73 0.74 12.71
N ARG A 409 -15.04 0.55 13.02
CA ARG A 409 -16.10 1.52 12.77
C ARG A 409 -16.76 1.89 14.08
N PRO A 410 -17.12 3.17 14.31
CA PRO A 410 -17.89 3.54 15.48
C PRO A 410 -19.24 2.81 15.45
N THR A 411 -19.60 2.20 16.57
CA THR A 411 -20.95 1.63 16.75
C THR A 411 -21.96 2.77 16.83
N PRO A 412 -23.03 2.78 16.03
CA PRO A 412 -24.05 3.83 16.14
C PRO A 412 -24.61 3.87 17.56
N PRO A 413 -24.89 5.06 18.13
CA PRO A 413 -25.46 5.18 19.45
C PRO A 413 -26.85 4.50 19.47
N GLY A 414 -27.00 3.42 20.25
CA GLY A 414 -28.23 2.64 20.40
C GLY A 414 -28.09 1.13 20.18
N GLY A 415 -27.00 0.65 19.62
CA GLY A 415 -26.72 -0.80 19.51
C GLY A 415 -25.95 -1.28 20.73
N GLY A 416 -26.64 -1.84 21.74
CA GLY A 416 -26.00 -2.46 22.89
C GLY A 416 -25.08 -3.57 22.44
N ILE A 417 -23.77 -3.42 22.71
CA ILE A 417 -22.78 -4.47 22.51
C ILE A 417 -23.07 -5.55 23.55
N ALA A 418 -23.58 -6.70 23.13
CA ALA A 418 -23.55 -7.89 23.96
C ALA A 418 -22.07 -8.19 24.28
N ARG A 419 -21.68 -8.03 25.55
CA ARG A 419 -20.37 -8.46 26.02
C ARG A 419 -20.23 -9.96 25.71
N PRO A 420 -19.17 -10.39 25.03
CA PRO A 420 -18.92 -11.82 24.91
C PRO A 420 -18.73 -12.39 26.33
N THR A 421 -19.57 -13.32 26.69
CA THR A 421 -19.41 -14.15 27.90
C THR A 421 -18.12 -14.95 27.74
N PRO A 422 -17.23 -14.96 28.75
CA PRO A 422 -16.06 -15.82 28.71
C PRO A 422 -16.53 -17.28 28.65
N PRO A 423 -15.82 -18.16 27.90
CA PRO A 423 -16.16 -19.57 27.88
C PRO A 423 -16.03 -20.13 29.30
N THR A 424 -17.09 -20.74 29.76
CA THR A 424 -17.12 -21.51 31.02
C THR A 424 -16.15 -22.67 30.89
N ASP A 425 -15.22 -22.77 31.81
CA ASP A 425 -14.32 -23.93 31.96
C ASP A 425 -15.15 -25.20 32.15
N ALA A 426 -15.17 -26.04 31.13
CA ALA A 426 -15.52 -27.42 31.27
C ALA A 426 -14.24 -28.22 31.50
N THR A 427 -14.01 -28.51 32.80
CA THR A 427 -13.02 -29.46 33.27
C THR A 427 -13.47 -30.87 32.83
N GLU A 428 -12.91 -31.41 31.77
CA GLU A 428 -12.87 -32.85 31.59
C GLU A 428 -11.42 -33.31 31.36
N ARG A 429 -10.93 -34.01 32.38
CA ARG A 429 -9.68 -34.79 32.33
C ARG A 429 -9.94 -36.00 31.43
N SER A 430 -9.19 -36.10 30.35
CA SER A 430 -9.01 -37.36 29.64
C SER A 430 -7.54 -37.57 29.31
N THR A 431 -7.04 -38.69 29.83
CA THR A 431 -5.73 -39.30 29.66
C THR A 431 -5.39 -39.53 28.17
N PRO A 432 -4.09 -39.46 27.79
CA PRO A 432 -3.70 -39.68 26.40
C PRO A 432 -3.58 -41.17 26.05
N PRO A 433 -3.92 -41.61 24.86
CA PRO A 433 -3.40 -42.86 24.33
C PRO A 433 -2.14 -42.61 23.49
N THR A 434 -1.14 -43.38 23.78
CA THR A 434 0.05 -43.70 23.01
C THR A 434 -0.38 -44.42 21.75
N ASP A 435 0.03 -44.07 20.55
CA ASP A 435 0.79 -44.88 19.60
C ASP A 435 0.71 -44.40 18.14
N MET A 436 1.89 -44.34 17.50
CA MET A 436 2.31 -44.78 16.17
C MET A 436 1.70 -44.19 14.90
N THR A 437 2.61 -43.50 14.20
CA THR A 437 2.91 -43.58 12.76
C THR A 437 1.77 -43.87 11.78
N THR A 438 1.43 -42.85 10.97
CA THR A 438 1.29 -43.03 9.52
C THR A 438 1.42 -41.67 8.79
N ARG A 439 2.29 -41.65 7.79
CA ARG A 439 2.39 -40.61 6.78
C ARG A 439 1.04 -40.53 6.03
N SER A 440 0.47 -39.34 5.98
CA SER A 440 -0.62 -39.04 5.06
C SER A 440 -0.32 -37.72 4.37
N THR A 441 -0.21 -37.82 3.05
CA THR A 441 -0.21 -36.75 2.06
C THR A 441 -1.43 -35.84 2.28
N PRO A 442 -1.30 -34.50 2.19
CA PRO A 442 -2.46 -33.62 2.27
C PRO A 442 -3.27 -33.70 0.97
N PRO A 443 -4.61 -33.72 1.04
CA PRO A 443 -5.45 -33.62 -0.15
C PRO A 443 -5.39 -32.20 -0.71
N ALA A 444 -5.24 -32.11 -2.03
CA ALA A 444 -5.48 -30.92 -2.82
C ALA A 444 -6.98 -30.64 -2.83
N ASP A 445 -7.42 -29.68 -2.02
CA ASP A 445 -8.74 -29.07 -2.21
C ASP A 445 -8.59 -27.55 -2.00
N ALA A 446 -8.60 -26.86 -3.15
CA ALA A 446 -8.65 -25.43 -3.24
C ALA A 446 -10.02 -24.94 -2.75
N THR A 447 -10.12 -24.60 -1.49
CA THR A 447 -11.30 -23.91 -0.95
C THR A 447 -11.30 -22.48 -1.52
N GLN A 448 -12.13 -22.26 -2.54
CA GLN A 448 -12.42 -20.97 -3.12
C GLN A 448 -12.94 -20.03 -2.02
N TRP A 449 -12.29 -18.92 -1.84
CA TRP A 449 -12.84 -17.79 -1.10
C TRP A 449 -14.05 -17.26 -1.87
N SER A 450 -15.23 -17.60 -1.39
CA SER A 450 -16.45 -16.93 -1.83
C SER A 450 -16.35 -15.47 -1.40
N THR A 451 -16.37 -14.55 -2.36
CA THR A 451 -16.70 -13.15 -2.07
C THR A 451 -18.03 -13.17 -1.30
N PRO A 452 -18.14 -12.60 -0.09
CA PRO A 452 -19.42 -12.51 0.58
C PRO A 452 -20.33 -11.67 -0.32
N SER A 453 -21.40 -12.29 -0.83
CA SER A 453 -22.51 -11.59 -1.45
C SER A 453 -23.09 -10.64 -0.38
N ALA A 454 -23.40 -9.42 -0.79
CA ALA A 454 -24.11 -8.46 0.03
C ALA A 454 -25.47 -9.07 0.47
N GLY A 455 -25.52 -9.57 1.70
CA GLY A 455 -26.75 -10.11 2.27
C GLY A 455 -26.53 -11.40 3.05
N GLY A 456 -26.03 -11.26 4.29
CA GLY A 456 -25.95 -12.38 5.23
C GLY A 456 -25.29 -11.92 6.52
N ALA A 457 -26.07 -11.44 7.49
CA ALA A 457 -25.64 -11.30 8.87
C ALA A 457 -25.33 -12.70 9.41
N GLY A 458 -24.04 -13.09 9.44
CA GLY A 458 -23.58 -14.36 9.96
C GLY A 458 -22.17 -14.25 10.52
N ALA A 459 -22.03 -14.34 11.83
CA ALA A 459 -20.83 -14.69 12.61
C ALA A 459 -19.61 -13.76 12.57
N ASP A 460 -19.71 -12.51 12.14
CA ASP A 460 -18.59 -11.56 12.19
C ASP A 460 -18.81 -10.57 13.36
N GLY A 461 -18.16 -10.85 14.48
CA GLY A 461 -17.94 -9.83 15.50
C GLY A 461 -17.23 -8.62 14.87
N PRO A 462 -17.37 -7.40 15.44
CA PRO A 462 -16.77 -6.20 14.86
C PRO A 462 -15.26 -6.38 14.73
N PHE A 463 -14.70 -6.11 13.55
CA PHE A 463 -13.25 -6.02 13.35
C PHE A 463 -12.70 -4.95 14.29
N LEU A 464 -11.68 -5.33 15.06
CA LEU A 464 -11.02 -4.44 16.01
C LEU A 464 -9.71 -3.88 15.40
N LEU A 465 -9.39 -2.66 15.76
CA LEU A 465 -8.09 -2.06 15.54
C LEU A 465 -7.14 -2.50 16.64
N PHE A 466 -5.84 -2.59 16.30
CA PHE A 466 -4.80 -2.73 17.31
C PHE A 466 -4.82 -1.52 18.27
N PRO A 467 -4.59 -1.71 19.58
CA PRO A 467 -4.57 -0.60 20.52
C PRO A 467 -3.43 0.39 20.16
N THR A 468 -3.69 1.68 20.31
CA THR A 468 -2.64 2.70 20.23
C THR A 468 -1.67 2.57 21.43
N ALA A 469 -0.53 3.24 21.34
CA ALA A 469 0.48 3.23 22.40
C ALA A 469 -0.10 3.74 23.73
N GLU A 470 -0.87 4.85 23.69
CA GLU A 470 -1.53 5.44 24.86
C GLU A 470 -2.50 4.45 25.50
N ARG A 471 -3.35 3.82 24.69
CA ARG A 471 -4.34 2.85 25.20
C ARG A 471 -3.68 1.61 25.78
N LEU A 472 -2.58 1.12 25.17
CA LEU A 472 -1.85 -0.03 25.71
C LEU A 472 -1.11 0.33 27.00
N ALA A 473 -0.58 1.54 27.12
CA ALA A 473 0.05 2.05 28.34
C ALA A 473 -0.94 2.10 29.52
N GLU A 474 -2.20 2.40 29.29
CA GLU A 474 -3.25 2.47 30.31
C GLU A 474 -3.94 1.12 30.57
N ALA A 475 -3.97 0.21 29.61
CA ALA A 475 -4.74 -1.03 29.67
C ALA A 475 -4.31 -1.95 30.81
N ASP A 476 -5.26 -2.57 31.51
CA ASP A 476 -4.98 -3.70 32.40
C ASP A 476 -4.73 -4.98 31.58
N LEU A 477 -3.49 -5.45 31.59
CA LEU A 477 -3.04 -6.66 30.89
C LEU A 477 -3.00 -7.89 31.78
N SER A 478 -3.52 -7.80 33.03
CA SER A 478 -3.62 -8.94 33.95
C SER A 478 -4.58 -10.00 33.41
N GLY A 479 -4.33 -11.26 33.74
CA GLY A 479 -5.20 -12.37 33.33
C GLY A 479 -5.15 -12.75 31.84
N LEU A 480 -4.31 -12.09 31.02
CA LEU A 480 -4.20 -12.41 29.58
C LEU A 480 -3.25 -13.60 29.30
N GLY A 481 -2.58 -14.14 30.31
CA GLY A 481 -1.59 -15.21 30.16
C GLY A 481 -0.17 -14.70 29.84
N LEU A 482 0.08 -13.41 30.08
CA LEU A 482 1.38 -12.78 29.97
C LEU A 482 2.13 -12.88 31.31
N THR A 483 3.45 -13.09 31.27
CA THR A 483 4.28 -12.99 32.48
C THR A 483 4.39 -11.55 32.96
N GLY A 484 4.55 -11.31 34.27
CA GLY A 484 4.70 -9.94 34.80
C GLY A 484 5.85 -9.16 34.15
N ARG A 485 6.97 -9.82 33.84
CA ARG A 485 8.09 -9.20 33.10
C ARG A 485 7.67 -8.74 31.71
N ARG A 486 6.91 -9.57 31.00
CA ARG A 486 6.44 -9.22 29.63
C ARG A 486 5.44 -8.06 29.68
N VAL A 487 4.54 -8.04 30.67
CA VAL A 487 3.64 -6.91 30.90
C VAL A 487 4.42 -5.63 31.14
N ALA A 488 5.45 -5.66 32.00
CA ALA A 488 6.30 -4.50 32.26
C ALA A 488 7.02 -4.01 30.99
N THR A 489 7.57 -4.93 30.17
CA THR A 489 8.20 -4.59 28.88
C THR A 489 7.20 -3.93 27.92
N LEU A 490 5.97 -4.47 27.80
CA LEU A 490 4.92 -3.91 26.94
C LEU A 490 4.48 -2.53 27.39
N LYS A 491 4.38 -2.29 28.70
CA LYS A 491 4.05 -0.99 29.29
C LYS A 491 5.13 0.03 28.99
N ALA A 492 6.40 -0.29 29.27
CA ALA A 492 7.53 0.60 28.97
C ALA A 492 7.66 0.94 27.48
N LEU A 493 7.44 -0.06 26.60
CA LEU A 493 7.39 0.17 25.15
C LEU A 493 6.26 1.14 24.77
N ALA A 494 5.07 0.94 25.32
CA ALA A 494 3.89 1.75 25.04
C ALA A 494 4.06 3.18 25.56
N GLU A 495 4.55 3.35 26.79
CA GLU A 495 4.82 4.66 27.42
C GLU A 495 5.85 5.47 26.62
N LYS A 496 7.00 4.88 26.27
CA LYS A 496 8.05 5.56 25.47
C LYS A 496 7.53 5.94 24.08
N THR A 497 6.72 5.10 23.44
CA THR A 497 6.13 5.40 22.14
C THR A 497 5.08 6.52 22.24
N ALA A 498 4.20 6.47 23.25
CA ALA A 498 3.19 7.51 23.48
C ALA A 498 3.81 8.87 23.83
N ALA A 499 4.92 8.87 24.58
CA ALA A 499 5.69 10.08 24.89
C ALA A 499 6.48 10.64 23.69
N GLY A 500 6.54 9.93 22.55
CA GLY A 500 7.35 10.31 21.39
C GLY A 500 8.86 10.11 21.59
N GLU A 501 9.27 9.42 22.65
CA GLU A 501 10.67 9.10 22.91
C GLU A 501 11.19 7.97 22.03
N LEU A 502 10.30 7.10 21.55
CA LEU A 502 10.57 6.01 20.62
C LEU A 502 9.74 6.18 19.35
N ASP A 503 10.40 6.44 18.24
CA ASP A 503 9.77 6.49 16.92
C ASP A 503 9.91 5.13 16.21
N LEU A 504 8.77 4.57 15.81
CA LEU A 504 8.66 3.31 15.06
C LEU A 504 8.01 3.52 13.69
N ASP A 505 7.83 4.78 13.27
CA ASP A 505 7.29 5.13 11.95
C ASP A 505 8.33 4.88 10.84
N ALA A 506 7.84 4.84 9.62
CA ALA A 506 8.66 4.58 8.43
C ALA A 506 9.79 5.59 8.18
N GLY A 507 9.74 6.76 8.81
CA GLY A 507 10.76 7.81 8.75
C GLY A 507 11.82 7.75 9.86
N ALA A 508 11.67 6.87 10.84
CA ALA A 508 12.58 6.76 11.97
C ALA A 508 14.01 6.36 11.53
N ASP A 509 15.01 6.76 12.33
CA ASP A 509 16.39 6.36 12.11
C ASP A 509 16.62 4.95 12.69
N PRO A 510 17.04 3.96 11.89
CA PRO A 510 17.19 2.59 12.38
C PRO A 510 18.19 2.44 13.51
N ALA A 511 19.31 3.17 13.46
CA ALA A 511 20.36 3.07 14.47
C ALA A 511 19.91 3.71 15.81
N GLU A 512 19.28 4.89 15.74
CA GLU A 512 18.72 5.57 16.89
C GLU A 512 17.58 4.77 17.51
N THR A 513 16.65 4.26 16.69
CA THR A 513 15.54 3.42 17.17
C THR A 513 16.05 2.14 17.80
N ALA A 514 17.08 1.50 17.22
CA ALA A 514 17.70 0.31 17.79
C ALA A 514 18.31 0.60 19.18
N ALA A 515 19.02 1.72 19.33
CA ALA A 515 19.60 2.12 20.61
C ALA A 515 18.51 2.33 21.67
N ARG A 516 17.44 3.06 21.34
CA ARG A 516 16.31 3.31 22.25
C ARG A 516 15.51 2.06 22.60
N LEU A 517 15.34 1.12 21.67
CA LEU A 517 14.71 -0.17 21.94
C LEU A 517 15.53 -0.99 22.96
N MET A 518 16.86 -0.98 22.85
CA MET A 518 17.76 -1.70 23.76
C MET A 518 17.75 -1.14 25.19
N GLU A 519 17.32 0.10 25.40
CA GLU A 519 17.12 0.69 26.74
C GLU A 519 15.91 0.10 27.48
N ILE A 520 14.97 -0.54 26.76
CA ILE A 520 13.74 -1.07 27.36
C ILE A 520 14.03 -2.45 27.98
N PRO A 521 13.82 -2.61 29.30
CA PRO A 521 14.04 -3.90 29.96
C PRO A 521 13.21 -5.01 29.32
N GLY A 522 13.88 -6.07 28.86
CA GLY A 522 13.24 -7.21 28.20
C GLY A 522 13.27 -7.15 26.67
N ILE A 523 13.80 -6.09 26.06
CA ILE A 523 14.11 -6.02 24.64
C ILE A 523 15.61 -6.22 24.45
N GLY A 524 15.99 -7.29 23.76
CA GLY A 524 17.38 -7.64 23.47
C GLY A 524 17.72 -7.48 21.98
N PRO A 525 18.98 -7.82 21.59
CA PRO A 525 19.47 -7.66 20.21
C PRO A 525 18.57 -8.31 19.15
N TRP A 526 18.12 -9.54 19.41
CA TRP A 526 17.21 -10.25 18.50
C TRP A 526 15.90 -9.49 18.26
N THR A 527 15.23 -9.07 19.35
CA THR A 527 13.95 -8.37 19.24
C THR A 527 14.13 -7.02 18.53
N THR A 528 15.21 -6.31 18.85
CA THR A 528 15.59 -5.05 18.21
C THR A 528 15.83 -5.24 16.71
N GLY A 529 16.69 -6.21 16.34
CA GLY A 529 16.97 -6.52 14.93
C GLY A 529 15.72 -6.90 14.14
N TYR A 530 14.82 -7.69 14.75
CA TYR A 530 13.56 -8.07 14.13
C TYR A 530 12.59 -6.88 13.94
N ILE A 531 12.52 -5.96 14.90
CA ILE A 531 11.70 -4.74 14.79
C ILE A 531 12.28 -3.82 13.70
N VAL A 532 13.58 -3.57 13.71
CA VAL A 532 14.25 -2.72 12.71
C VAL A 532 14.08 -3.29 11.31
N MET A 533 14.25 -4.60 11.15
CA MET A 533 14.05 -5.31 9.89
C MET A 533 12.64 -5.10 9.32
N ARG A 534 11.60 -5.24 10.14
CA ARG A 534 10.23 -5.32 9.66
C ARG A 534 9.43 -4.01 9.79
N ALA A 535 9.58 -3.26 10.89
CA ALA A 535 8.88 -1.99 11.08
C ALA A 535 9.54 -0.87 10.30
N LEU A 536 10.87 -0.74 10.40
CA LEU A 536 11.62 0.30 9.71
C LEU A 536 12.06 -0.11 8.31
N ARG A 537 11.89 -1.40 7.96
CA ARG A 537 12.26 -1.96 6.64
C ARG A 537 13.74 -1.75 6.31
N ASP A 538 14.61 -1.92 7.30
CA ASP A 538 16.03 -1.89 7.04
C ASP A 538 16.46 -3.18 6.32
N PRO A 539 16.85 -3.11 5.04
CA PRO A 539 17.23 -4.29 4.28
C PRO A 539 18.52 -4.94 4.80
N ASP A 540 19.30 -4.21 5.60
CA ASP A 540 20.54 -4.69 6.21
C ASP A 540 20.39 -5.08 7.68
N ALA A 541 19.19 -5.01 8.26
CA ALA A 541 18.93 -5.48 9.61
C ALA A 541 19.13 -6.99 9.73
N TRP A 542 19.72 -7.40 10.87
CA TRP A 542 19.97 -8.81 11.20
C TRP A 542 19.47 -9.11 12.60
N PRO A 543 18.54 -10.08 12.78
CA PRO A 543 18.05 -10.47 14.09
C PRO A 543 19.08 -11.38 14.78
N ASP A 544 20.10 -10.77 15.35
CA ASP A 544 21.21 -11.47 15.96
C ASP A 544 20.75 -12.39 17.12
N GLY A 545 21.34 -13.58 17.19
CA GLY A 545 20.95 -14.56 18.18
C GLY A 545 19.72 -15.40 17.83
N ASP A 546 19.14 -15.26 16.62
CA ASP A 546 18.01 -16.09 16.17
C ASP A 546 18.39 -17.57 16.09
N LEU A 547 17.63 -18.41 16.79
CA LEU A 547 17.91 -19.85 16.85
C LEU A 547 17.60 -20.57 15.54
N GLY A 548 16.59 -20.11 14.78
CA GLY A 548 16.27 -20.64 13.45
C GLY A 548 17.40 -20.34 12.48
N LEU A 549 17.83 -19.07 12.41
CA LEU A 549 18.97 -18.69 11.55
C LEU A 549 20.23 -19.48 11.86
N ARG A 550 20.56 -19.64 13.15
CA ARG A 550 21.72 -20.44 13.56
C ARG A 550 21.60 -21.92 13.17
N ARG A 551 20.40 -22.51 13.27
CA ARG A 551 20.15 -23.90 12.83
C ARG A 551 20.27 -24.03 11.31
N ALA A 552 19.62 -23.13 10.57
CA ALA A 552 19.68 -23.12 9.11
C ALA A 552 21.11 -22.96 8.60
N MET A 553 21.90 -22.02 9.19
CA MET A 553 23.31 -21.82 8.83
C MET A 553 24.15 -23.05 9.09
N ARG A 554 23.99 -23.72 10.26
CA ARG A 554 24.67 -24.98 10.57
C ARG A 554 24.31 -26.10 9.61
N ALA A 555 23.01 -26.26 9.29
CA ALA A 555 22.55 -27.29 8.36
C ALA A 555 23.08 -27.12 6.95
N LEU A 556 23.43 -25.88 6.56
CA LEU A 556 23.95 -25.51 5.25
C LEU A 556 25.48 -25.31 5.23
N ASP A 557 26.16 -25.58 6.35
CA ASP A 557 27.61 -25.36 6.53
C ASP A 557 28.04 -23.91 6.23
N ILE A 558 27.24 -22.94 6.68
CA ILE A 558 27.48 -21.50 6.50
C ILE A 558 28.12 -20.93 7.77
N ALA A 559 29.27 -20.26 7.62
CA ALA A 559 30.00 -19.64 8.73
C ALA A 559 29.33 -18.32 9.19
N GLU A 560 29.51 -17.95 10.46
CA GLU A 560 28.99 -16.68 11.00
C GLU A 560 29.60 -15.45 10.28
N ASP A 561 30.86 -15.53 9.82
CA ASP A 561 31.51 -14.46 9.05
C ASP A 561 30.90 -14.22 7.66
N ASP A 562 30.15 -15.17 7.14
CA ASP A 562 29.44 -15.00 5.86
C ASP A 562 28.32 -13.95 5.94
N VAL A 563 27.79 -13.70 7.14
CA VAL A 563 26.72 -12.70 7.37
C VAL A 563 27.12 -11.30 6.88
N GLU A 564 28.40 -10.92 7.06
CA GLU A 564 28.91 -9.63 6.60
C GLU A 564 28.99 -9.52 5.06
N ARG A 565 29.10 -10.65 4.36
CA ARG A 565 29.12 -10.69 2.89
C ARG A 565 27.76 -10.48 2.25
N TRP A 566 26.67 -10.58 3.04
CA TRP A 566 25.30 -10.38 2.55
C TRP A 566 24.85 -8.92 2.60
N ARG A 567 25.68 -8.02 3.11
CA ARG A 567 25.39 -6.59 3.10
C ARG A 567 25.21 -6.05 1.67
N PRO A 568 24.24 -5.17 1.45
CA PRO A 568 23.31 -4.57 2.40
C PRO A 568 21.95 -5.33 2.47
N TRP A 569 21.91 -6.63 2.20
CA TRP A 569 20.69 -7.42 2.04
C TRP A 569 20.52 -8.51 3.11
N ARG A 570 21.07 -8.30 4.32
CA ARG A 570 21.03 -9.29 5.42
C ARG A 570 19.59 -9.67 5.82
N ALA A 571 18.62 -8.75 5.75
CA ALA A 571 17.21 -9.04 6.02
C ALA A 571 16.63 -10.07 5.03
N TYR A 572 16.99 -9.97 3.75
CA TYR A 572 16.57 -10.95 2.73
C TYR A 572 17.31 -12.27 2.88
N ALA A 573 18.60 -12.24 3.25
CA ALA A 573 19.36 -13.44 3.61
C ALA A 573 18.68 -14.21 4.76
N ALA A 574 18.24 -13.51 5.81
CA ALA A 574 17.49 -14.09 6.91
C ALA A 574 16.19 -14.75 6.43
N MET A 575 15.46 -14.12 5.52
CA MET A 575 14.23 -14.70 4.96
C MET A 575 14.51 -15.98 4.17
N HIS A 576 15.58 -16.03 3.37
CA HIS A 576 15.98 -17.26 2.65
C HIS A 576 16.34 -18.38 3.62
N LEU A 577 17.07 -18.08 4.69
CA LEU A 577 17.45 -19.05 5.72
C LEU A 577 16.23 -19.57 6.49
N TRP A 578 15.32 -18.71 6.97
CA TRP A 578 14.08 -19.15 7.62
C TRP A 578 13.16 -19.96 6.72
N SER A 579 13.27 -19.76 5.42
CA SER A 579 12.45 -20.50 4.43
C SER A 579 13.06 -21.85 4.05
N SER A 580 14.27 -22.19 4.51
CA SER A 580 14.93 -23.49 4.28
C SER A 580 14.66 -24.49 5.41
N GLU A 581 14.13 -24.04 6.56
CA GLU A 581 13.65 -24.89 7.65
C GLU A 581 12.22 -25.41 7.35
#